data_e2d138ab09ba502a50d8fa0b7ef32421
#
_entry.id   e2d138ab09ba502a50d8fa0b7ef32421
#
_cell.length_a   1.000
_cell.length_b   1.000
_cell.length_c   1.000
_cell.angle_alpha   90.00
_cell.angle_beta   90.00
_cell.angle_gamma   90.00
#
_symmetry.space_group_name_H-M   'P 1'
#
loop_
_entity.id
_entity.type
_entity.pdbx_description
1 polymer ?
#
loop_
_entity_poly.entity_id
_entity_poly.type
_entity_poly.pdbx_seq_one_letter_code
_entity_poly.pdbx_strand_id
1 'polypeptide(L)'
;MNQKKIFNIPYKKLSIIIHPKSYVHAILKFKNGLTKIIVHDTNMKIPIYNSLYASNRIINSKKLDLKILNDLNFQDIDLKRFPITKILKKLPEKPSLFETVLVSINDKLVKLFLVNRIKFTDIFKKMNSMLELNEYKKFKKFKV
;
A
#
# COMPACT_ATOMS: atom_id res chain seq x y z
N MET A 1 -1.77 -2.73 -3.35
CA MET A 1 -2.32 -3.79 -4.21
C MET A 1 -1.99 -3.64 -5.69
N ASN A 2 -1.98 -2.42 -6.23
CA ASN A 2 -1.72 -2.19 -7.65
C ASN A 2 -0.31 -2.56 -8.13
N GLN A 3 0.72 -2.45 -7.28
CA GLN A 3 2.12 -2.72 -7.66
C GLN A 3 2.33 -4.16 -8.15
N LYS A 4 1.68 -5.16 -7.52
CA LYS A 4 1.78 -6.54 -7.97
C LYS A 4 1.21 -6.72 -9.38
N LYS A 5 0.03 -6.15 -9.66
CA LYS A 5 -0.62 -6.27 -10.96
C LYS A 5 0.14 -5.53 -12.07
N ILE A 6 0.64 -4.33 -11.77
CA ILE A 6 1.34 -3.49 -12.74
C ILE A 6 2.73 -4.05 -13.08
N PHE A 7 3.49 -4.50 -12.06
CA PHE A 7 4.89 -4.90 -12.24
C PHE A 7 5.10 -6.41 -12.17
N ASN A 8 4.04 -7.19 -12.01
CA ASN A 8 4.07 -8.66 -11.84
C ASN A 8 5.06 -9.12 -10.75
N ILE A 9 5.11 -8.39 -9.62
CA ILE A 9 6.02 -8.67 -8.51
C ILE A 9 5.28 -9.54 -7.48
N PRO A 10 5.83 -10.71 -7.07
CA PRO A 10 5.25 -11.54 -6.02
C PRO A 10 5.14 -10.79 -4.69
N TYR A 11 4.08 -11.03 -3.90
CA TYR A 11 3.88 -10.39 -2.60
C TYR A 11 5.06 -10.56 -1.64
N LYS A 12 5.73 -11.71 -1.67
CA LYS A 12 6.93 -11.97 -0.85
C LYS A 12 8.11 -11.04 -1.11
N LYS A 13 8.13 -10.34 -2.25
CA LYS A 13 9.15 -9.33 -2.60
C LYS A 13 8.70 -7.90 -2.30
N LEU A 14 7.49 -7.73 -1.77
CA LEU A 14 6.97 -6.43 -1.36
C LEU A 14 7.10 -6.28 0.15
N SER A 15 7.71 -5.20 0.57
CA SER A 15 7.82 -4.80 1.98
C SER A 15 7.16 -3.46 2.20
N ILE A 16 6.70 -3.23 3.41
CA ILE A 16 6.17 -1.94 3.85
C ILE A 16 7.10 -1.45 4.96
N ILE A 17 7.67 -0.28 4.74
CA ILE A 17 8.46 0.45 5.73
C ILE A 17 7.83 1.83 5.94
N ILE A 18 8.03 2.39 7.11
CA ILE A 18 7.54 3.71 7.46
C ILE A 18 8.70 4.69 7.42
N HIS A 19 8.53 5.78 6.68
CA HIS A 19 9.40 6.93 6.74
C HIS A 19 8.63 8.10 7.37
N PRO A 20 8.95 8.50 8.64
CA PRO A 20 8.15 9.48 9.39
C PRO A 20 8.00 10.83 8.69
N LYS A 21 9.03 11.28 7.96
CA LYS A 21 9.01 12.53 7.20
C LYS A 21 8.26 12.42 5.86
N SER A 22 7.77 11.24 5.48
CA SER A 22 7.04 10.97 4.23
C SER A 22 7.75 11.46 2.95
N TYR A 23 9.06 11.59 2.96
CA TYR A 23 9.87 12.07 1.83
C TYR A 23 10.25 10.93 0.88
N VAL A 24 10.51 9.72 1.42
CA VAL A 24 10.76 8.52 0.62
C VAL A 24 9.45 7.82 0.31
N HIS A 25 9.22 7.54 -0.97
CA HIS A 25 7.97 6.94 -1.45
C HIS A 25 8.16 5.52 -1.96
N ALA A 26 9.34 5.17 -2.48
CA ALA A 26 9.65 3.80 -2.85
C ALA A 26 11.15 3.52 -2.77
N ILE A 27 11.49 2.29 -2.41
CA ILE A 27 12.86 1.75 -2.50
C ILE A 27 12.79 0.50 -3.38
N LEU A 28 13.59 0.50 -4.44
CA LEU A 28 13.67 -0.61 -5.39
C LEU A 28 15.06 -1.22 -5.32
N LYS A 29 15.13 -2.49 -4.93
CA LYS A 29 16.37 -3.27 -4.94
C LYS A 29 16.37 -4.20 -6.15
N PHE A 30 17.33 -4.02 -7.04
CA PHE A 30 17.49 -4.82 -8.25
C PHE A 30 18.37 -6.05 -8.01
N LYS A 31 18.24 -7.07 -8.88
CA LYS A 31 19.03 -8.29 -8.79
C LYS A 31 20.54 -8.07 -9.00
N ASN A 32 20.93 -7.03 -9.74
CA ASN A 32 22.32 -6.64 -9.98
C ASN A 32 22.95 -5.88 -8.80
N GLY A 33 22.27 -5.80 -7.64
CA GLY A 33 22.74 -5.09 -6.45
C GLY A 33 22.41 -3.61 -6.39
N LEU A 34 21.97 -2.99 -7.50
CA LEU A 34 21.60 -1.59 -7.52
C LEU A 34 20.37 -1.35 -6.63
N THR A 35 20.38 -0.27 -5.87
CA THR A 35 19.22 0.21 -5.11
C THR A 35 18.85 1.62 -5.60
N LYS A 36 17.59 1.82 -5.95
CA LYS A 36 17.03 3.14 -6.28
C LYS A 36 16.08 3.58 -5.19
N ILE A 37 16.22 4.82 -4.71
CA ILE A 37 15.33 5.44 -3.75
C ILE A 37 14.57 6.55 -4.50
N ILE A 38 13.25 6.47 -4.49
CA ILE A 38 12.38 7.47 -5.10
C ILE A 38 11.91 8.40 -4.00
N VAL A 39 12.28 9.65 -4.14
CA VAL A 39 11.94 10.72 -3.20
C VAL A 39 11.29 11.89 -3.94
N HIS A 40 10.37 12.55 -3.30
CA HIS A 40 9.84 13.85 -3.71
C HIS A 40 9.24 14.58 -2.51
N ASP A 41 9.01 15.88 -2.66
CA ASP A 41 8.28 16.65 -1.66
C ASP A 41 6.95 15.98 -1.32
N THR A 42 6.48 16.16 -0.08
CA THR A 42 5.22 15.60 0.44
C THR A 42 3.98 16.22 -0.23
N ASN A 43 4.06 16.44 -1.54
CA ASN A 43 3.02 17.04 -2.36
C ASN A 43 2.60 16.06 -3.46
N MET A 44 1.39 15.55 -3.36
CA MET A 44 0.84 14.59 -4.32
C MET A 44 0.66 15.15 -5.75
N LYS A 45 0.72 16.46 -5.94
CA LYS A 45 0.73 17.06 -7.29
C LYS A 45 1.93 16.58 -8.10
N ILE A 46 3.09 16.35 -7.47
CA ILE A 46 4.31 15.94 -8.16
C ILE A 46 4.14 14.58 -8.86
N PRO A 47 3.78 13.46 -8.17
CA PRO A 47 3.63 12.18 -8.83
C PRO A 47 2.44 12.15 -9.81
N ILE A 48 1.34 12.84 -9.49
CA ILE A 48 0.17 12.93 -10.40
C ILE A 48 0.57 13.65 -11.69
N TYR A 49 1.22 14.81 -11.59
CA TYR A 49 1.68 15.56 -12.74
C TYR A 49 2.60 14.73 -13.62
N ASN A 50 3.60 14.07 -13.03
CA ASN A 50 4.55 13.24 -13.77
C ASN A 50 3.92 11.98 -14.39
N SER A 51 2.76 11.54 -13.90
CA SER A 51 2.02 10.42 -14.50
C SER A 51 1.15 10.85 -15.70
N LEU A 52 0.76 12.13 -15.76
CA LEU A 52 -0.14 12.66 -16.79
C LEU A 52 0.61 13.32 -17.95
N TYR A 53 1.78 13.87 -17.68
CA TYR A 53 2.51 14.66 -18.67
C TYR A 53 3.88 14.04 -18.97
N ALA A 54 4.24 14.03 -20.25
CA ALA A 54 5.58 13.63 -20.69
C ALA A 54 6.66 14.59 -20.15
N SER A 55 7.90 14.13 -20.11
CA SER A 55 9.06 14.73 -19.44
C SER A 55 9.44 16.18 -19.79
N ASN A 56 8.79 16.79 -20.79
CA ASN A 56 9.14 18.13 -21.29
C ASN A 56 8.47 19.28 -20.52
N ARG A 57 7.63 18.98 -19.53
CA ARG A 57 6.98 20.02 -18.72
C ARG A 57 7.60 20.07 -17.33
N ILE A 58 7.89 21.28 -16.87
CA ILE A 58 8.51 21.53 -15.57
C ILE A 58 7.41 21.74 -14.52
N ILE A 59 7.55 21.06 -13.40
CA ILE A 59 6.80 21.33 -12.18
C ILE A 59 7.73 22.02 -11.18
N ASN A 60 7.29 23.11 -10.59
CA ASN A 60 8.05 23.75 -9.52
C ASN A 60 8.06 22.87 -8.28
N SER A 61 9.23 22.36 -7.93
CA SER A 61 9.50 21.62 -6.68
C SER A 61 10.46 22.44 -5.82
N LYS A 62 10.50 22.14 -4.53
CA LYS A 62 11.49 22.75 -3.63
C LYS A 62 12.89 22.31 -4.01
N LYS A 63 13.89 23.13 -3.66
CA LYS A 63 15.29 22.73 -3.76
C LYS A 63 15.55 21.49 -2.89
N LEU A 64 16.47 20.65 -3.34
CA LEU A 64 16.89 19.47 -2.61
C LEU A 64 17.37 19.85 -1.21
N ASP A 65 16.76 19.28 -0.17
CA ASP A 65 17.14 19.50 1.21
C ASP A 65 18.06 18.35 1.68
N LEU A 66 19.35 18.66 1.74
CA LEU A 66 20.38 17.70 2.20
C LEU A 66 20.18 17.24 3.65
N LYS A 67 19.57 18.08 4.52
CA LYS A 67 19.27 17.68 5.90
C LYS A 67 18.24 16.56 5.94
N ILE A 68 17.23 16.61 5.06
CA ILE A 68 16.25 15.53 4.95
C ILE A 68 16.89 14.26 4.39
N LEU A 69 17.77 14.39 3.42
CA LEU A 69 18.48 13.22 2.83
C LEU A 69 19.43 12.56 3.84
N ASN A 70 20.15 13.35 4.64
CA ASN A 70 21.07 12.83 5.66
C ASN A 70 20.33 12.15 6.84
N ASP A 71 19.05 12.46 7.03
CA ASP A 71 18.23 11.93 8.12
C ASP A 71 17.08 11.05 7.56
N LEU A 72 17.45 10.09 6.72
CA LEU A 72 16.52 9.07 6.21
C LEU A 72 16.32 7.97 7.24
N ASN A 73 15.46 8.21 8.21
CA ASN A 73 15.08 7.23 9.22
C ASN A 73 13.93 6.35 8.73
N PHE A 74 14.16 5.04 8.74
CA PHE A 74 13.16 4.04 8.39
C PHE A 74 12.77 3.24 9.62
N GLN A 75 11.50 2.92 9.72
CA GLN A 75 10.93 2.11 10.80
C GLN A 75 10.16 0.95 10.21
N ASP A 76 10.26 -0.18 10.88
CA ASP A 76 9.38 -1.29 10.60
C ASP A 76 7.93 -0.97 10.97
N ILE A 77 7.00 -1.62 10.27
CA ILE A 77 5.59 -1.41 10.53
C ILE A 77 5.19 -2.00 11.88
N ASP A 78 4.62 -1.18 12.75
CA ASP A 78 4.00 -1.65 13.99
C ASP A 78 2.69 -2.39 13.67
N LEU A 79 2.72 -3.71 13.78
CA LEU A 79 1.56 -4.58 13.53
C LEU A 79 0.44 -4.43 14.57
N LYS A 80 0.68 -3.80 15.71
CA LYS A 80 -0.37 -3.46 16.69
C LYS A 80 -1.12 -2.21 16.22
N ARG A 81 -0.39 -1.20 15.77
CA ARG A 81 -0.94 0.05 15.26
C ARG A 81 -1.57 -0.12 13.87
N PHE A 82 -0.98 -0.97 13.00
CA PHE A 82 -1.44 -1.20 11.63
C PHE A 82 -1.78 -2.68 11.37
N PRO A 83 -2.74 -3.25 12.10
CA PRO A 83 -3.03 -4.68 12.05
C PRO A 83 -3.56 -5.14 10.68
N ILE A 84 -4.11 -4.23 9.87
CA ILE A 84 -4.60 -4.50 8.51
C ILE A 84 -3.50 -5.08 7.61
N THR A 85 -2.24 -4.75 7.85
CA THR A 85 -1.11 -5.24 7.06
C THR A 85 -0.89 -6.76 7.18
N LYS A 86 -1.39 -7.38 8.27
CA LYS A 86 -1.39 -8.84 8.41
C LYS A 86 -2.23 -9.52 7.32
N ILE A 87 -3.26 -8.84 6.81
CA ILE A 87 -4.12 -9.37 5.74
C ILE A 87 -3.34 -9.50 4.44
N LEU A 88 -2.38 -8.60 4.17
CA LEU A 88 -1.55 -8.66 2.97
C LEU A 88 -0.78 -9.97 2.84
N LYS A 89 -0.35 -10.55 3.98
CA LYS A 89 0.33 -11.86 4.03
C LYS A 89 -0.61 -13.04 3.73
N LYS A 90 -1.92 -12.83 3.81
CA LYS A 90 -2.95 -13.84 3.53
C LYS A 90 -3.43 -13.82 2.08
N LEU A 91 -2.99 -12.83 1.30
CA LEU A 91 -3.39 -12.70 -0.11
C LEU A 91 -2.79 -13.83 -0.94
N PRO A 92 -3.58 -14.44 -1.85
CA PRO A 92 -3.08 -15.46 -2.74
C PRO A 92 -2.07 -14.89 -3.74
N GLU A 93 -1.04 -15.66 -4.06
CA GLU A 93 -0.01 -15.25 -5.04
C GLU A 93 -0.57 -15.14 -6.46
N LYS A 94 -1.56 -15.95 -6.81
CA LYS A 94 -2.25 -15.87 -8.10
C LYS A 94 -3.46 -14.93 -8.01
N PRO A 95 -3.78 -14.20 -9.07
CA PRO A 95 -5.00 -13.39 -9.13
C PRO A 95 -6.23 -14.24 -8.78
N SER A 96 -7.11 -13.71 -7.94
CA SER A 96 -8.29 -14.41 -7.47
C SER A 96 -9.42 -13.44 -7.12
N LEU A 97 -10.65 -13.94 -7.00
CA LEU A 97 -11.78 -13.14 -6.53
C LEU A 97 -11.65 -12.73 -5.06
N PHE A 98 -10.71 -13.31 -4.30
CA PHE A 98 -10.51 -12.97 -2.90
C PHE A 98 -10.13 -11.49 -2.70
N GLU A 99 -9.36 -10.90 -3.61
CA GLU A 99 -8.99 -9.48 -3.56
C GLU A 99 -10.22 -8.58 -3.77
N THR A 100 -11.12 -8.99 -4.67
CA THR A 100 -12.40 -8.28 -4.91
C THR A 100 -13.28 -8.34 -3.66
N VAL A 101 -13.39 -9.51 -3.04
CA VAL A 101 -14.12 -9.69 -1.78
C VAL A 101 -13.54 -8.80 -0.69
N LEU A 102 -12.21 -8.76 -0.54
CA LEU A 102 -11.53 -7.91 0.44
C LEU A 102 -11.88 -6.43 0.25
N VAL A 103 -11.86 -5.94 -0.99
CA VAL A 103 -12.21 -4.54 -1.30
C VAL A 103 -13.68 -4.29 -0.98
N SER A 104 -14.58 -5.16 -1.41
CA SER A 104 -16.03 -4.99 -1.16
C SER A 104 -16.38 -4.99 0.33
N ILE A 105 -15.73 -5.85 1.14
CA ILE A 105 -15.88 -5.85 2.60
C ILE A 105 -15.39 -4.52 3.17
N ASN A 106 -14.20 -4.06 2.76
CA ASN A 106 -13.66 -2.79 3.22
C ASN A 106 -14.61 -1.63 2.92
N ASP A 107 -15.10 -1.52 1.69
CA ASP A 107 -16.01 -0.44 1.28
C ASP A 107 -17.31 -0.44 2.10
N LYS A 108 -17.86 -1.61 2.38
CA LYS A 108 -19.05 -1.72 3.22
C LYS A 108 -18.75 -1.28 4.65
N LEU A 109 -17.64 -1.71 5.24
CA LEU A 109 -17.26 -1.34 6.61
C LEU A 109 -16.94 0.15 6.73
N VAL A 110 -16.26 0.73 5.74
CA VAL A 110 -16.02 2.18 5.69
C VAL A 110 -17.34 2.96 5.63
N LYS A 111 -18.29 2.54 4.80
CA LYS A 111 -19.62 3.16 4.76
C LYS A 111 -20.32 3.10 6.12
N LEU A 112 -20.25 1.96 6.82
CA LEU A 112 -20.82 1.85 8.17
C LEU A 112 -20.13 2.75 9.19
N PHE A 113 -18.82 2.92 9.08
CA PHE A 113 -18.06 3.84 9.91
C PHE A 113 -18.47 5.31 9.64
N LEU A 114 -18.55 5.71 8.37
CA LEU A 114 -18.92 7.08 7.99
C LEU A 114 -20.33 7.50 8.46
N VAL A 115 -21.24 6.53 8.61
CA VAL A 115 -22.57 6.77 9.20
C VAL A 115 -22.65 6.46 10.71
N ASN A 116 -21.48 6.41 11.38
CA ASN A 116 -21.33 6.21 12.83
C ASN A 116 -21.97 4.91 13.39
N ARG A 117 -22.13 3.86 12.56
CA ARG A 117 -22.69 2.57 13.00
C ARG A 117 -21.64 1.63 13.58
N ILE A 118 -20.37 1.86 13.31
CA ILE A 118 -19.22 1.12 13.87
C ILE A 118 -18.08 2.09 14.18
N LYS A 119 -17.16 1.69 15.07
CA LYS A 119 -15.94 2.45 15.35
C LYS A 119 -14.87 2.16 14.29
N PHE A 120 -13.92 3.07 14.12
CA PHE A 120 -12.79 2.88 13.20
C PHE A 120 -12.03 1.56 13.47
N THR A 121 -11.80 1.26 14.75
CA THR A 121 -11.11 0.01 15.18
C THR A 121 -11.88 -1.26 14.83
N ASP A 122 -13.20 -1.18 14.62
CA ASP A 122 -14.03 -2.34 14.27
C ASP A 122 -13.88 -2.73 12.81
N ILE A 123 -13.43 -1.82 11.95
CA ILE A 123 -13.21 -2.12 10.52
C ILE A 123 -12.27 -3.32 10.39
N PHE A 124 -11.08 -3.25 11.01
CA PHE A 124 -10.13 -4.37 10.94
C PHE A 124 -10.69 -5.65 11.59
N LYS A 125 -11.28 -5.54 12.78
CA LYS A 125 -11.82 -6.71 13.52
C LYS A 125 -12.86 -7.45 12.69
N LYS A 126 -13.86 -6.72 12.18
CA LYS A 126 -14.93 -7.28 11.36
C LYS A 126 -14.41 -7.84 10.03
N MET A 127 -13.51 -7.11 9.36
CA MET A 127 -12.87 -7.59 8.13
C MET A 127 -12.12 -8.91 8.36
N ASN A 128 -11.29 -8.97 9.41
CA ASN A 128 -10.54 -10.19 9.71
C ASN A 128 -11.48 -11.38 10.03
N SER A 129 -12.54 -11.15 10.82
CA SER A 129 -13.53 -12.20 11.12
C SER A 129 -14.22 -12.70 9.85
N MET A 130 -14.65 -11.81 8.96
CA MET A 130 -15.29 -12.19 7.70
C MET A 130 -14.36 -13.00 6.80
N LEU A 131 -13.09 -12.60 6.69
CA LEU A 131 -12.11 -13.30 5.86
C LEU A 131 -11.75 -14.72 6.38
N GLU A 132 -12.03 -15.01 7.64
CA GLU A 132 -11.84 -16.35 8.20
C GLU A 132 -13.04 -17.29 7.94
N LEU A 133 -14.18 -16.80 7.52
CA LEU A 133 -15.34 -17.62 7.15
C LEU A 133 -15.02 -18.47 5.92
N ASN A 134 -15.48 -19.72 5.93
CA ASN A 134 -15.24 -20.65 4.83
C ASN A 134 -15.85 -20.17 3.51
N GLU A 135 -16.96 -19.47 3.58
CA GLU A 135 -17.62 -18.85 2.43
C GLU A 135 -16.70 -17.88 1.67
N TYR A 136 -15.87 -17.11 2.39
CA TYR A 136 -14.93 -16.17 1.78
C TYR A 136 -13.59 -16.81 1.41
N LYS A 137 -13.14 -17.81 2.19
CA LYS A 137 -11.90 -18.54 1.89
C LYS A 137 -11.95 -19.26 0.53
N LYS A 138 -13.12 -19.74 0.11
CA LYS A 138 -13.29 -20.40 -1.20
C LYS A 138 -12.92 -19.48 -2.37
N PHE A 139 -13.11 -18.15 -2.25
CA PHE A 139 -12.78 -17.21 -3.30
C PHE A 139 -11.27 -17.12 -3.62
N LYS A 140 -10.39 -17.66 -2.79
CA LYS A 140 -8.96 -17.81 -3.10
C LYS A 140 -8.72 -18.79 -4.27
N LYS A 141 -9.63 -19.72 -4.49
CA LYS A 141 -9.52 -20.72 -5.54
C LYS A 141 -10.10 -20.26 -6.90
N PHE A 142 -10.99 -19.26 -6.90
CA PHE A 142 -11.57 -18.73 -8.13
C PHE A 142 -10.59 -17.79 -8.81
N LYS A 143 -10.21 -18.13 -10.05
CA LYS A 143 -9.36 -17.28 -10.90
C LYS A 143 -10.21 -16.13 -11.48
N VAL A 144 -9.55 -14.99 -11.70
CA VAL A 144 -10.06 -13.84 -12.47
C VAL A 144 -9.50 -13.92 -13.85
#